data_7362961d652e20160369e8bf791b7bbe
#
_entry.id   7362961d652e20160369e8bf791b7bbe
#
_cell.length_a   1.000
_cell.length_b   1.000
_cell.length_c   1.000
_cell.angle_alpha   90.00
_cell.angle_beta   90.00
_cell.angle_gamma   90.00
#
_symmetry.space_group_name_H-M   'P 1'
#
loop_
_entity.id
_entity.type
_entity.pdbx_description
1 polymer ?
#
loop_
_entity_poly.entity_id
_entity_poly.type
_entity_poly.pdbx_seq_one_letter_code
_entity_poly.pdbx_strand_id
1 'polypeptide(L)'
;MVMELTEVSGQLPHAIARRTGLSESELHSLRHLLAGPLGPNDLARTLGVTSAASSGIVDRLESRGHVTRHAHATDKRRTVVSISDSGRAEVLAQMRPMFEGLVAADAKLDDAQRKVVEDYLRDLIAAMRTLL
;
A
#
# COMPACT_ATOMS: atom_id res chain seq x y z
N MET A 1 2.51 20.45 13.24
CA MET A 1 3.22 19.13 13.25
C MET A 1 2.28 17.97 12.89
N VAL A 2 1.32 17.56 13.77
CA VAL A 2 0.43 16.42 13.45
C VAL A 2 -0.45 16.68 12.23
N MET A 3 -1.07 17.85 12.14
CA MET A 3 -1.88 18.25 10.98
C MET A 3 -1.06 18.26 9.68
N GLU A 4 0.16 18.79 9.76
CA GLU A 4 1.09 18.80 8.64
C GLU A 4 1.50 17.39 8.21
N LEU A 5 1.79 16.48 9.17
CA LEU A 5 2.07 15.08 8.88
C LEU A 5 0.90 14.41 8.17
N THR A 6 -0.33 14.69 8.63
CA THR A 6 -1.55 14.16 8.00
C THR A 6 -1.73 14.68 6.58
N GLU A 7 -1.51 15.97 6.38
CA GLU A 7 -1.61 16.61 5.06
C GLU A 7 -0.58 16.04 4.08
N VAL A 8 0.70 16.00 4.49
CA VAL A 8 1.77 15.43 3.66
C VAL A 8 1.52 13.96 3.35
N SER A 9 1.10 13.17 4.36
CA SER A 9 0.76 11.75 4.16
C SER A 9 -0.37 11.56 3.15
N GLY A 10 -1.38 12.44 3.17
CA GLY A 10 -2.48 12.41 2.21
C GLY A 10 -2.07 12.70 0.77
N GLN A 11 -0.99 13.46 0.57
CA GLN A 11 -0.47 13.79 -0.77
C GLN A 11 0.41 12.69 -1.38
N LEU A 12 0.95 11.78 -0.56
CA LEU A 12 1.90 10.76 -1.01
C LEU A 12 1.33 9.84 -2.11
N PRO A 13 0.11 9.25 -1.99
CA PRO A 13 -0.42 8.37 -3.02
C PRO A 13 -0.49 9.06 -4.39
N HIS A 14 -0.97 10.29 -4.42
CA HIS A 14 -1.09 11.08 -5.62
C HIS A 14 0.28 11.42 -6.25
N ALA A 15 1.26 11.78 -5.41
CA ALA A 15 2.62 12.07 -5.87
C ALA A 15 3.31 10.83 -6.47
N ILE A 16 3.12 9.66 -5.85
CA ILE A 16 3.68 8.39 -6.34
C ILE A 16 2.97 7.97 -7.64
N ALA A 17 1.64 8.09 -7.71
CA ALA A 17 0.88 7.79 -8.91
C ALA A 17 1.40 8.60 -10.12
N ARG A 18 1.63 9.90 -9.95
CA ARG A 18 2.19 10.75 -11.02
C ARG A 18 3.57 10.29 -11.50
N ARG A 19 4.41 9.81 -10.60
CA ARG A 19 5.79 9.35 -10.93
C ARG A 19 5.80 8.02 -11.64
N THR A 20 4.87 7.14 -11.31
CA THR A 20 4.82 5.77 -11.85
C THR A 20 3.97 5.66 -13.11
N GLY A 21 3.14 6.65 -13.40
CA GLY A 21 2.09 6.55 -14.40
C GLY A 21 0.96 5.58 -14.01
N LEU A 22 0.92 5.14 -12.75
CA LEU A 22 -0.17 4.36 -12.17
C LEU A 22 -1.30 5.28 -11.71
N SER A 23 -2.53 4.79 -11.74
CA SER A 23 -3.63 5.45 -11.02
C SER A 23 -3.46 5.24 -9.51
N GLU A 24 -4.15 6.06 -8.70
CA GLU A 24 -4.18 5.85 -7.25
C GLU A 24 -4.71 4.47 -6.87
N SER A 25 -5.75 3.99 -7.56
CA SER A 25 -6.32 2.66 -7.34
C SER A 25 -5.35 1.53 -7.69
N GLU A 26 -4.59 1.68 -8.78
CA GLU A 26 -3.53 0.74 -9.15
C GLU A 26 -2.42 0.71 -8.10
N LEU A 27 -1.98 1.88 -7.63
CA LEU A 27 -0.97 1.98 -6.58
C LEU A 27 -1.46 1.38 -5.26
N HIS A 28 -2.70 1.67 -4.84
CA HIS A 28 -3.31 1.09 -3.65
C HIS A 28 -3.39 -0.44 -3.75
N SER A 29 -3.76 -0.97 -4.92
CA SER A 29 -3.79 -2.41 -5.16
C SER A 29 -2.41 -3.04 -4.95
N LEU A 30 -1.39 -2.48 -5.57
CA LEU A 30 0.00 -2.98 -5.41
C LEU A 30 0.46 -2.92 -3.97
N ARG A 31 0.15 -1.85 -3.24
CA ARG A 31 0.52 -1.73 -1.81
C ARG A 31 -0.12 -2.81 -0.95
N HIS A 32 -1.39 -3.12 -1.18
CA HIS A 32 -2.06 -4.21 -0.46
C HIS A 32 -1.48 -5.58 -0.83
N LEU A 33 -1.17 -5.79 -2.10
CA LEU A 33 -0.55 -7.03 -2.59
C LEU A 33 0.89 -7.22 -2.13
N LEU A 34 1.59 -6.17 -1.66
CA LEU A 34 2.88 -6.32 -0.99
C LEU A 34 2.80 -7.16 0.28
N ALA A 35 1.68 -7.09 1.00
CA ALA A 35 1.46 -7.88 2.21
C ALA A 35 1.13 -9.35 1.93
N GLY A 36 0.65 -9.66 0.75
CA GLY A 36 0.34 -11.03 0.31
C GLY A 36 -0.71 -11.08 -0.80
N PRO A 37 -0.90 -12.24 -1.41
CA PRO A 37 -1.91 -12.45 -2.45
C PRO A 37 -3.33 -12.22 -1.93
N LEU A 38 -4.21 -11.68 -2.77
CA LEU A 38 -5.61 -11.43 -2.47
C LEU A 38 -6.52 -12.04 -3.54
N GLY A 39 -7.68 -12.54 -3.13
CA GLY A 39 -8.76 -12.87 -4.06
C GLY A 39 -9.33 -11.59 -4.69
N PRO A 40 -9.93 -11.66 -5.91
CA PRO A 40 -10.50 -10.47 -6.57
C PRO A 40 -11.56 -9.75 -5.73
N ASN A 41 -12.40 -10.48 -5.02
CA ASN A 41 -13.43 -9.90 -4.15
C ASN A 41 -12.83 -9.26 -2.88
N ASP A 42 -11.78 -9.85 -2.33
CA ASP A 42 -11.08 -9.29 -1.17
C ASP A 42 -10.38 -7.99 -1.57
N LEU A 43 -9.76 -7.96 -2.75
CA LEU A 43 -9.14 -6.76 -3.29
C LEU A 43 -10.18 -5.66 -3.54
N ALA A 44 -11.34 -5.99 -4.13
CA ALA A 44 -12.44 -5.05 -4.34
C ALA A 44 -12.91 -4.42 -3.01
N ARG A 45 -13.09 -5.27 -2.00
CA ARG A 45 -13.49 -4.82 -0.65
C ARG A 45 -12.44 -3.92 -0.02
N THR A 46 -11.18 -4.28 -0.11
CA THR A 46 -10.06 -3.53 0.44
C THR A 46 -9.92 -2.15 -0.22
N LEU A 47 -10.17 -2.07 -1.53
CA LEU A 47 -10.15 -0.83 -2.28
C LEU A 47 -11.44 0.01 -2.14
N GLY A 48 -12.51 -0.55 -1.59
CA GLY A 48 -13.82 0.11 -1.50
C GLY A 48 -14.47 0.34 -2.87
N VAL A 49 -14.24 -0.57 -3.81
CA VAL A 49 -14.77 -0.49 -5.19
C VAL A 49 -15.62 -1.71 -5.53
N THR A 50 -16.35 -1.65 -6.65
CA THR A 50 -17.10 -2.79 -7.18
C THR A 50 -16.17 -3.89 -7.69
N SER A 51 -16.66 -5.13 -7.78
CA SER A 51 -15.90 -6.24 -8.36
C SER A 51 -15.51 -5.97 -9.82
N ALA A 52 -16.37 -5.33 -10.59
CA ALA A 52 -16.09 -4.95 -11.97
C ALA A 52 -14.95 -3.91 -12.05
N ALA A 53 -14.98 -2.89 -11.20
CA ALA A 53 -13.92 -1.88 -11.12
C ALA A 53 -12.59 -2.49 -10.68
N SER A 54 -12.60 -3.37 -9.67
CA SER A 54 -11.42 -4.11 -9.22
C SER A 54 -10.83 -4.97 -10.34
N SER A 55 -11.67 -5.67 -11.09
CA SER A 55 -11.22 -6.47 -12.24
C SER A 55 -10.51 -5.62 -13.29
N GLY A 56 -11.06 -4.45 -13.62
CA GLY A 56 -10.43 -3.50 -14.56
C GLY A 56 -9.09 -2.96 -14.06
N ILE A 57 -8.95 -2.72 -12.74
CA ILE A 57 -7.69 -2.32 -12.12
C ILE A 57 -6.65 -3.44 -12.29
N VAL A 58 -7.04 -4.68 -11.96
CA VAL A 58 -6.16 -5.84 -12.08
C VAL A 58 -5.75 -6.09 -13.53
N ASP A 59 -6.68 -5.96 -14.49
CA ASP A 59 -6.38 -6.10 -15.93
C ASP A 59 -5.29 -5.11 -16.39
N ARG A 60 -5.37 -3.86 -15.95
CA ARG A 60 -4.35 -2.85 -16.27
C ARG A 60 -3.01 -3.17 -15.63
N LEU A 61 -3.00 -3.60 -14.36
CA LEU A 61 -1.77 -4.00 -13.67
C LEU A 61 -1.14 -5.25 -14.30
N GLU A 62 -1.96 -6.21 -14.72
CA GLU A 62 -1.49 -7.42 -15.39
C GLU A 62 -0.91 -7.11 -16.77
N SER A 63 -1.54 -6.20 -17.54
CA SER A 63 -1.02 -5.75 -18.83
C SER A 63 0.33 -5.06 -18.73
N ARG A 64 0.64 -4.46 -17.58
CA ARG A 64 1.95 -3.87 -17.27
C ARG A 64 2.95 -4.87 -16.68
N GLY A 65 2.53 -6.11 -16.44
CA GLY A 65 3.34 -7.14 -15.81
C GLY A 65 3.55 -6.97 -14.30
N HIS A 66 2.76 -6.13 -13.64
CA HIS A 66 2.91 -5.82 -12.20
C HIS A 66 2.19 -6.79 -11.28
N VAL A 67 1.21 -7.51 -11.79
CA VAL A 67 0.51 -8.58 -11.07
C VAL A 67 0.31 -9.78 -11.97
N THR A 68 0.01 -10.92 -11.34
CA THR A 68 -0.40 -12.16 -12.02
C THR A 68 -1.66 -12.71 -11.37
N ARG A 69 -2.54 -13.29 -12.19
CA ARG A 69 -3.66 -14.11 -11.71
C ARG A 69 -3.29 -15.57 -11.75
N HIS A 70 -3.60 -16.31 -10.71
CA HIS A 70 -3.37 -17.76 -10.65
C HIS A 70 -4.41 -18.44 -9.77
N ALA A 71 -4.51 -19.76 -9.87
CA ALA A 71 -5.37 -20.53 -9.00
C ALA A 71 -4.85 -20.50 -7.55
N HIS A 72 -5.75 -20.49 -6.59
CA HIS A 72 -5.39 -20.62 -5.17
C HIS A 72 -4.67 -21.96 -4.93
N ALA A 73 -3.67 -21.95 -4.04
CA ALA A 73 -2.80 -23.11 -3.80
C ALA A 73 -3.57 -24.38 -3.36
N THR A 74 -4.62 -24.23 -2.55
CA THR A 74 -5.39 -25.33 -1.97
C THR A 74 -6.79 -25.48 -2.58
N ASP A 75 -7.38 -24.40 -3.09
CA ASP A 75 -8.70 -24.41 -3.74
C ASP A 75 -8.59 -23.83 -5.16
N LYS A 76 -8.38 -24.71 -6.14
CA LYS A 76 -8.21 -24.34 -7.55
C LYS A 76 -9.43 -23.67 -8.20
N ARG A 77 -10.59 -23.67 -7.53
CA ARG A 77 -11.78 -22.93 -8.00
C ARG A 77 -11.67 -21.43 -7.73
N ARG A 78 -10.77 -21.02 -6.85
CA ARG A 78 -10.56 -19.63 -6.47
C ARG A 78 -9.39 -19.04 -7.26
N THR A 79 -9.58 -17.84 -7.78
CA THR A 79 -8.52 -17.05 -8.39
C THR A 79 -7.85 -16.19 -7.33
N VAL A 80 -6.55 -16.01 -7.43
CA VAL A 80 -5.73 -15.17 -6.57
C VAL A 80 -4.92 -14.21 -7.42
N VAL A 81 -4.80 -12.98 -6.96
CA VAL A 81 -3.95 -11.95 -7.56
C VAL A 81 -2.71 -11.79 -6.69
N SER A 82 -1.55 -11.91 -7.30
CA SER A 82 -0.24 -11.71 -6.64
C SER A 82 0.53 -10.60 -7.30
N ILE A 83 1.27 -9.84 -6.51
CA ILE A 83 2.24 -8.87 -7.05
C ILE A 83 3.41 -9.63 -7.69
N SER A 84 3.84 -9.17 -8.86
CA SER A 84 5.05 -9.68 -9.52
C SER A 84 6.31 -9.01 -8.96
N ASP A 85 7.50 -9.55 -9.31
CA ASP A 85 8.76 -8.90 -8.96
C ASP A 85 8.86 -7.50 -9.56
N SER A 86 8.37 -7.31 -10.80
CA SER A 86 8.29 -6.00 -11.45
C SER A 86 7.38 -5.03 -10.69
N GLY A 87 6.18 -5.46 -10.28
CA GLY A 87 5.26 -4.64 -9.51
C GLY A 87 5.82 -4.26 -8.14
N ARG A 88 6.48 -5.20 -7.47
CA ARG A 88 7.16 -4.98 -6.19
C ARG A 88 8.30 -3.97 -6.32
N ALA A 89 9.15 -4.15 -7.33
CA ALA A 89 10.27 -3.25 -7.60
C ALA A 89 9.79 -1.83 -7.90
N GLU A 90 8.72 -1.67 -8.68
CA GLU A 90 8.12 -0.37 -9.01
C GLU A 90 7.67 0.38 -7.75
N VAL A 91 6.87 -0.25 -6.89
CA VAL A 91 6.39 0.38 -5.65
C VAL A 91 7.56 0.73 -4.73
N LEU A 92 8.48 -0.22 -4.49
CA LEU A 92 9.61 -0.01 -3.57
C LEU A 92 10.57 1.07 -4.08
N ALA A 93 10.84 1.14 -5.39
CA ALA A 93 11.70 2.17 -5.95
C ALA A 93 11.15 3.58 -5.70
N GLN A 94 9.84 3.76 -5.84
CA GLN A 94 9.20 5.07 -5.60
C GLN A 94 9.13 5.43 -4.12
N MET A 95 9.06 4.45 -3.23
CA MET A 95 8.97 4.66 -1.78
C MET A 95 10.34 4.73 -1.09
N ARG A 96 11.40 4.29 -1.76
CA ARG A 96 12.75 4.22 -1.19
C ARG A 96 13.21 5.52 -0.52
N PRO A 97 13.12 6.72 -1.16
CA PRO A 97 13.60 7.96 -0.52
C PRO A 97 12.87 8.26 0.78
N MET A 98 11.57 7.96 0.85
CA MET A 98 10.78 8.10 2.06
C MET A 98 11.25 7.12 3.14
N PHE A 99 11.41 5.84 2.82
CA PHE A 99 11.88 4.84 3.78
C PHE A 99 13.28 5.16 4.31
N GLU A 100 14.20 5.57 3.45
CA GLU A 100 15.54 5.98 3.85
C GLU A 100 15.49 7.18 4.82
N GLY A 101 14.63 8.16 4.54
CA GLY A 101 14.39 9.29 5.43
C GLY A 101 13.79 8.89 6.78
N LEU A 102 12.82 7.96 6.78
CA LEU A 102 12.21 7.45 8.01
C LEU A 102 13.25 6.69 8.87
N VAL A 103 14.05 5.82 8.25
CA VAL A 103 15.13 5.10 8.94
C VAL A 103 16.15 6.07 9.52
N ALA A 104 16.54 7.09 8.76
CA ALA A 104 17.47 8.11 9.23
C ALA A 104 16.90 8.96 10.39
N ALA A 105 15.61 9.22 10.39
CA ALA A 105 14.93 9.90 11.50
C ALA A 105 14.89 9.02 12.75
N ASP A 106 14.52 7.74 12.58
CA ASP A 106 14.46 6.76 13.67
C ASP A 106 15.83 6.51 14.31
N ALA A 107 16.90 6.50 13.52
CA ALA A 107 18.28 6.32 14.01
C ALA A 107 18.78 7.44 14.94
N LYS A 108 18.09 8.58 14.98
CA LYS A 108 18.41 9.70 15.90
C LYS A 108 17.86 9.49 17.31
N LEU A 109 16.97 8.53 17.50
CA LEU A 109 16.31 8.25 18.75
C LEU A 109 17.06 7.16 19.54
N ASP A 110 17.22 7.37 20.83
CA ASP A 110 17.55 6.29 21.74
C ASP A 110 16.31 5.42 22.05
N ASP A 111 16.48 4.32 22.75
CA ASP A 111 15.40 3.38 23.04
C ASP A 111 14.27 4.00 23.87
N ALA A 112 14.60 4.88 24.83
CA ALA A 112 13.60 5.56 25.64
C ALA A 112 12.80 6.58 24.83
N GLN A 113 13.46 7.35 23.98
CA GLN A 113 12.83 8.30 23.06
C GLN A 113 11.95 7.57 22.03
N ARG A 114 12.44 6.46 21.49
CA ARG A 114 11.67 5.61 20.54
C ARG A 114 10.38 5.13 21.18
N LYS A 115 10.43 4.64 22.42
CA LYS A 115 9.25 4.19 23.15
C LYS A 115 8.19 5.31 23.30
N VAL A 116 8.62 6.51 23.65
CA VAL A 116 7.71 7.67 23.76
C VAL A 116 7.07 8.01 22.43
N VAL A 117 7.85 8.01 21.34
CA VAL A 117 7.35 8.29 19.98
C VAL A 117 6.37 7.20 19.53
N GLU A 118 6.69 5.93 19.76
CA GLU A 118 5.79 4.83 19.41
C GLU A 118 4.44 4.90 20.14
N ASP A 119 4.46 5.17 21.45
CA ASP A 119 3.24 5.28 22.24
C ASP A 119 2.40 6.47 21.77
N TYR A 120 3.01 7.61 21.53
CA TYR A 120 2.33 8.79 21.00
C TYR A 120 1.71 8.54 19.60
N LEU A 121 2.44 7.93 18.67
CA LEU A 121 1.91 7.58 17.35
C LEU A 121 0.78 6.56 17.44
N ARG A 122 0.86 5.61 18.36
CA ARG A 122 -0.22 4.64 18.60
C ARG A 122 -1.51 5.31 19.06
N ASP A 123 -1.41 6.28 19.96
CA ASP A 123 -2.56 7.05 20.44
C ASP A 123 -3.17 7.91 19.32
N LEU A 124 -2.35 8.53 18.48
CA LEU A 124 -2.83 9.27 17.30
C LEU A 124 -3.55 8.37 16.30
N ILE A 125 -3.00 7.20 16.01
CA ILE A 125 -3.64 6.22 15.12
C ILE A 125 -4.98 5.76 15.71
N ALA A 126 -5.03 5.49 17.02
CA ALA A 126 -6.27 5.11 17.68
C ALA A 126 -7.34 6.20 17.56
N ALA A 127 -6.96 7.46 17.80
CA ALA A 127 -7.87 8.59 17.64
C ALA A 127 -8.41 8.72 16.19
N MET A 128 -7.56 8.58 15.19
CA MET A 128 -7.99 8.65 13.79
C MET A 128 -8.92 7.49 13.40
N ARG A 129 -8.70 6.30 13.94
CA ARG A 129 -9.54 5.12 13.68
C ARG A 129 -10.98 5.26 14.20
N THR A 130 -11.26 6.21 15.08
CA THR A 130 -12.63 6.45 15.57
C THR A 130 -13.58 6.97 14.47
N LEU A 131 -13.02 7.44 13.35
CA LEU A 131 -13.80 7.95 12.20
C LEU A 131 -14.00 6.90 11.10
N LEU A 132 -13.41 5.71 11.24
CA LEU A 132 -13.49 4.62 10.26
C LEU A 132 -14.44 3.52 10.70
#